data_ae06542c1bfb2067230ca316c8ab8599
#
_entry.id   ae06542c1bfb2067230ca316c8ab8599
#
_cell.length_a   1.000
_cell.length_b   1.000
_cell.length_c   1.000
_cell.angle_alpha   90.00
_cell.angle_beta   90.00
_cell.angle_gamma   90.00
#
_symmetry.space_group_name_H-M   'P 1'
#
loop_
_entity.id
_entity.type
_entity.pdbx_description
1 polymer ?
#
loop_
_entity_poly.entity_id
_entity_poly.type
_entity_poly.pdbx_seq_one_letter_code
_entity_poly.pdbx_strand_id
1 'polypeptide(L)'
;MAANATMNAEPFVRELLGRRDYAIIGDIIQPGAKVLDLGCGDGELLAWLAANKRIDARGVEISGPLVQRAIARGVSVFQSDIEEALSDYPDGVFDYIILSQTLQETRAPLKILREMLRVGRHGVVAFPNFAHWTVRLSHLLTGRSPQTKLFPHDWYDSPNIHFLTVTDFEHLGIQEQWTIERRIFLAGQRHVHLLPNLMAEVAVFLLRK
;
A
#
# COMPACT_ATOMS: atom_id res chain seq x y z
N MET A 1 31.86 19.30 9.10
CA MET A 1 30.93 18.58 10.02
C MET A 1 29.72 18.08 9.24
N ALA A 2 29.86 17.01 8.44
CA ALA A 2 28.76 16.45 7.59
C ALA A 2 28.86 14.92 7.48
N ALA A 3 29.29 14.22 8.54
CA ALA A 3 29.55 12.78 8.46
C ALA A 3 28.70 11.90 9.41
N ASN A 4 27.71 12.47 10.12
CA ASN A 4 26.98 11.70 11.16
C ASN A 4 25.49 11.44 10.89
N ALA A 5 24.96 11.79 9.71
CA ALA A 5 23.54 11.54 9.40
C ALA A 5 23.28 10.19 8.74
N THR A 6 24.31 9.49 8.27
CA THR A 6 24.16 8.26 7.44
C THR A 6 24.20 6.96 8.27
N MET A 7 24.64 6.99 9.52
CA MET A 7 24.84 5.76 10.32
C MET A 7 23.58 5.22 11.03
N ASN A 8 22.51 5.99 11.17
CA ASN A 8 21.31 5.54 11.85
C ASN A 8 20.21 5.03 10.90
N ALA A 9 20.41 5.12 9.58
CA ALA A 9 19.43 4.64 8.59
C ALA A 9 19.53 3.11 8.34
N GLU A 10 20.68 2.49 8.57
CA GLU A 10 20.91 1.08 8.24
C GLU A 10 20.09 0.04 9.02
N PRO A 11 19.85 0.15 10.34
CA PRO A 11 19.03 -0.84 11.05
C PRO A 11 17.55 -0.78 10.62
N PHE A 12 17.04 0.42 10.42
CA PHE A 12 15.65 0.67 10.03
C PHE A 12 15.38 0.27 8.58
N VAL A 13 16.31 0.52 7.66
CA VAL A 13 16.26 0.02 6.27
C VAL A 13 16.28 -1.51 6.23
N ARG A 14 16.99 -2.18 7.16
CA ARG A 14 16.95 -3.65 7.31
C ARG A 14 15.60 -4.16 7.82
N GLU A 15 14.93 -3.44 8.69
CA GLU A 15 13.60 -3.77 9.23
C GLU A 15 12.50 -3.50 8.18
N LEU A 16 12.59 -2.38 7.46
CA LEU A 16 11.79 -2.10 6.25
C LEU A 16 12.01 -3.11 5.10
N LEU A 17 13.11 -3.85 5.10
CA LEU A 17 13.35 -4.93 4.14
C LEU A 17 12.36 -6.09 4.28
N GLY A 18 11.55 -6.14 5.34
CA GLY A 18 10.36 -7.01 5.45
C GLY A 18 9.15 -6.49 4.64
N ARG A 19 9.01 -5.16 4.51
CA ARG A 19 7.93 -4.45 3.79
C ARG A 19 8.52 -3.62 2.63
N ARG A 20 8.74 -4.25 1.49
CA ARG A 20 9.40 -3.66 0.32
C ARG A 20 8.61 -2.61 -0.41
N ASP A 21 7.30 -2.71 -0.34
CA ASP A 21 6.38 -1.68 -0.75
C ASP A 21 6.75 -0.33 -0.12
N TYR A 22 7.24 -0.30 1.13
CA TYR A 22 7.65 0.93 1.82
C TYR A 22 8.83 1.64 1.16
N ALA A 23 9.86 0.91 0.74
CA ALA A 23 11.00 1.52 0.04
C ALA A 23 10.56 2.16 -1.30
N ILE A 24 9.69 1.46 -2.05
CA ILE A 24 9.15 1.96 -3.31
C ILE A 24 8.22 3.15 -3.09
N ILE A 25 7.33 3.07 -2.10
CA ILE A 25 6.49 4.20 -1.72
C ILE A 25 7.36 5.39 -1.33
N GLY A 26 8.42 5.11 -0.55
CA GLY A 26 9.41 6.12 -0.21
C GLY A 26 10.01 6.82 -1.43
N ASP A 27 10.37 6.09 -2.47
CA ASP A 27 10.93 6.66 -3.71
C ASP A 27 9.91 7.47 -4.52
N ILE A 28 8.62 7.15 -4.40
CA ILE A 28 7.54 7.87 -5.08
C ILE A 28 7.22 9.19 -4.39
N ILE A 29 7.13 9.21 -3.06
CA ILE A 29 6.70 10.39 -2.30
C ILE A 29 7.76 11.49 -2.35
N GLN A 30 7.35 12.69 -2.75
CA GLN A 30 8.24 13.86 -2.81
C GLN A 30 8.47 14.47 -1.42
N PRO A 31 9.67 15.03 -1.15
CA PRO A 31 9.92 15.75 0.10
C PRO A 31 8.94 16.92 0.31
N GLY A 32 8.49 17.09 1.54
CA GLY A 32 7.58 18.18 1.94
C GLY A 32 6.12 17.97 1.54
N ALA A 33 5.77 16.84 0.92
CA ALA A 33 4.41 16.54 0.48
C ALA A 33 3.42 16.37 1.65
N LYS A 34 2.14 16.65 1.40
CA LYS A 34 1.03 16.25 2.28
C LYS A 34 0.59 14.85 1.92
N VAL A 35 0.69 13.93 2.89
CA VAL A 35 0.45 12.50 2.69
C VAL A 35 -0.62 12.00 3.66
N LEU A 36 -1.61 11.27 3.11
CA LEU A 36 -2.56 10.50 3.91
C LEU A 36 -2.36 9.01 3.61
N ASP A 37 -2.19 8.21 4.67
CA ASP A 37 -2.08 6.75 4.56
C ASP A 37 -3.33 6.08 5.11
N LEU A 38 -4.01 5.32 4.26
CA LEU A 38 -5.27 4.64 4.55
C LEU A 38 -4.99 3.20 5.01
N GLY A 39 -5.31 2.91 6.27
CA GLY A 39 -4.87 1.69 6.93
C GLY A 39 -3.39 1.76 7.33
N CYS A 40 -3.01 2.86 7.99
CA CYS A 40 -1.60 3.15 8.29
C CYS A 40 -0.97 2.20 9.32
N GLY A 41 -1.75 1.29 9.91
CA GLY A 41 -1.27 0.35 10.90
C GLY A 41 -0.67 1.05 12.12
N ASP A 42 0.53 0.62 12.54
CA ASP A 42 1.26 1.22 13.65
C ASP A 42 2.06 2.48 13.26
N GLY A 43 1.83 3.02 12.06
CA GLY A 43 2.40 4.29 11.58
C GLY A 43 3.87 4.22 11.16
N GLU A 44 4.45 3.02 11.00
CA GLU A 44 5.86 2.85 10.67
C GLU A 44 6.28 3.57 9.38
N LEU A 45 5.53 3.38 8.29
CA LEU A 45 5.78 4.04 7.00
C LEU A 45 5.73 5.56 7.14
N LEU A 46 4.68 6.08 7.77
CA LEU A 46 4.50 7.52 7.92
C LEU A 46 5.58 8.16 8.80
N ALA A 47 5.97 7.51 9.90
CA ALA A 47 7.05 7.97 10.76
C ALA A 47 8.38 8.03 9.99
N TRP A 48 8.67 7.00 9.18
CA TRP A 48 9.86 6.99 8.34
C TRP A 48 9.84 8.10 7.28
N LEU A 49 8.71 8.27 6.57
CA LEU A 49 8.55 9.32 5.57
C LEU A 49 8.69 10.72 6.21
N ALA A 50 8.10 10.95 7.38
CA ALA A 50 8.20 12.22 8.10
C ALA A 50 9.65 12.54 8.47
N ALA A 51 10.39 11.55 9.00
CA ALA A 51 11.78 11.72 9.39
C ALA A 51 12.73 11.97 8.21
N ASN A 52 12.52 11.25 7.08
CA ASN A 52 13.46 11.27 5.96
C ASN A 52 13.07 12.24 4.83
N LYS A 53 11.79 12.56 4.70
CA LYS A 53 11.27 13.42 3.63
C LYS A 53 10.53 14.68 4.13
N ARG A 54 10.42 14.86 5.44
CA ARG A 54 9.77 16.02 6.07
C ARG A 54 8.34 16.26 5.55
N ILE A 55 7.58 15.19 5.35
CA ILE A 55 6.18 15.23 4.89
C ILE A 55 5.24 15.71 6.00
N ASP A 56 4.08 16.29 5.63
CA ASP A 56 2.90 16.41 6.51
C ASP A 56 2.18 15.06 6.50
N ALA A 57 2.48 14.21 7.51
CA ALA A 57 2.03 12.83 7.58
C ALA A 57 0.73 12.71 8.37
N ARG A 58 -0.30 12.12 7.77
CA ARG A 58 -1.56 11.76 8.43
C ARG A 58 -1.92 10.32 8.12
N GLY A 59 -2.50 9.62 9.09
CA GLY A 59 -2.96 8.26 8.93
C GLY A 59 -4.44 8.10 9.28
N VAL A 60 -5.06 7.09 8.68
CA VAL A 60 -6.36 6.54 9.09
C VAL A 60 -6.16 5.08 9.44
N GLU A 61 -6.65 4.66 10.61
CA GLU A 61 -6.55 3.28 11.08
C GLU A 61 -7.76 2.95 11.95
N ILE A 62 -8.34 1.77 11.76
CA ILE A 62 -9.52 1.34 12.51
C ILE A 62 -9.17 0.71 13.87
N SER A 63 -8.01 0.06 13.96
CA SER A 63 -7.58 -0.66 15.17
C SER A 63 -7.04 0.28 16.23
N GLY A 64 -7.76 0.46 17.33
CA GLY A 64 -7.32 1.28 18.46
C GLY A 64 -5.92 0.97 18.98
N PRO A 65 -5.52 -0.31 19.16
CA PRO A 65 -4.14 -0.66 19.54
C PRO A 65 -3.08 -0.23 18.52
N LEU A 66 -3.38 -0.25 17.21
CA LEU A 66 -2.47 0.22 16.17
C LEU A 66 -2.37 1.75 16.18
N VAL A 67 -3.49 2.45 16.32
CA VAL A 67 -3.55 3.91 16.47
C VAL A 67 -2.67 4.39 17.64
N GLN A 68 -2.75 3.72 18.80
CA GLN A 68 -1.91 4.07 19.95
C GLN A 68 -0.42 3.92 19.64
N ARG A 69 -0.04 2.87 18.93
CA ARG A 69 1.35 2.66 18.51
C ARG A 69 1.81 3.72 17.50
N ALA A 70 0.98 4.08 16.56
CA ALA A 70 1.29 5.13 15.58
C ALA A 70 1.47 6.50 16.25
N ILE A 71 0.59 6.85 17.21
CA ILE A 71 0.73 8.07 18.00
C ILE A 71 2.03 8.06 18.83
N ALA A 72 2.39 6.92 19.40
CA ALA A 72 3.66 6.77 20.13
C ALA A 72 4.90 6.96 19.23
N ARG A 73 4.78 6.73 17.90
CA ARG A 73 5.81 7.04 16.90
C ARG A 73 5.79 8.52 16.44
N GLY A 74 4.88 9.34 16.96
CA GLY A 74 4.74 10.75 16.59
C GLY A 74 3.91 10.99 15.32
N VAL A 75 3.14 10.01 14.85
CA VAL A 75 2.28 10.15 13.68
C VAL A 75 0.90 10.66 14.09
N SER A 76 0.36 11.61 13.32
CA SER A 76 -1.02 12.07 13.47
C SER A 76 -1.97 11.06 12.82
N VAL A 77 -2.79 10.38 13.63
CA VAL A 77 -3.71 9.33 13.15
C VAL A 77 -5.14 9.61 13.59
N PHE A 78 -6.07 9.43 12.66
CA PHE A 78 -7.50 9.45 12.92
C PHE A 78 -8.01 8.01 12.99
N GLN A 79 -8.65 7.67 14.11
CA GLN A 79 -9.25 6.34 14.28
C GLN A 79 -10.60 6.31 13.58
N SER A 80 -10.69 5.68 12.42
CA SER A 80 -11.91 5.57 11.62
C SER A 80 -11.84 4.40 10.64
N ASP A 81 -13.00 4.03 10.11
CA ASP A 81 -13.08 3.23 8.90
C ASP A 81 -12.63 4.07 7.69
N ILE A 82 -11.84 3.47 6.80
CA ILE A 82 -11.34 4.11 5.58
C ILE A 82 -12.48 4.57 4.68
N GLU A 83 -13.58 3.80 4.61
CA GLU A 83 -14.74 4.11 3.77
C GLU A 83 -15.47 5.39 4.21
N GLU A 84 -15.37 5.74 5.48
CA GLU A 84 -15.99 6.93 6.05
C GLU A 84 -15.03 8.13 6.07
N ALA A 85 -13.76 7.87 6.40
CA ALA A 85 -12.77 8.92 6.63
C ALA A 85 -12.53 9.85 5.44
N LEU A 86 -12.63 9.35 4.20
CA LEU A 86 -12.37 10.15 3.00
C LEU A 86 -13.47 11.16 2.67
N SER A 87 -14.72 10.90 3.10
CA SER A 87 -15.88 11.75 2.76
C SER A 87 -15.77 13.17 3.30
N ASP A 88 -15.06 13.37 4.39
CA ASP A 88 -14.95 14.65 5.09
C ASP A 88 -13.85 15.56 4.51
N TYR A 89 -12.98 15.02 3.62
CA TYR A 89 -11.90 15.79 3.02
C TYR A 89 -12.34 16.46 1.71
N PRO A 90 -11.94 17.73 1.47
CA PRO A 90 -12.15 18.40 0.19
C PRO A 90 -11.26 17.81 -0.90
N ASP A 91 -11.61 18.10 -2.17
CA ASP A 91 -10.88 17.63 -3.34
C ASP A 91 -9.43 18.16 -3.35
N GLY A 92 -8.49 17.25 -3.69
CA GLY A 92 -7.09 17.60 -3.94
C GLY A 92 -6.32 18.18 -2.74
N VAL A 93 -6.79 17.92 -1.51
CA VAL A 93 -6.17 18.46 -0.28
C VAL A 93 -4.84 17.81 0.06
N PHE A 94 -4.60 16.56 -0.40
CA PHE A 94 -3.35 15.84 -0.25
C PHE A 94 -2.59 15.74 -1.57
N ASP A 95 -1.26 15.77 -1.51
CA ASP A 95 -0.42 15.52 -2.68
C ASP A 95 -0.41 14.02 -3.02
N TYR A 96 -0.36 13.16 -1.98
CA TYR A 96 -0.41 11.72 -2.12
C TYR A 96 -1.36 11.09 -1.11
N ILE A 97 -2.13 10.11 -1.57
CA ILE A 97 -2.83 9.17 -0.69
C ILE A 97 -2.25 7.78 -0.92
N ILE A 98 -1.88 7.11 0.16
CA ILE A 98 -1.33 5.77 0.16
C ILE A 98 -2.44 4.79 0.57
N LEU A 99 -2.50 3.66 -0.12
CA LEU A 99 -3.32 2.50 0.22
C LEU A 99 -2.47 1.24 0.00
N SER A 100 -1.73 0.85 1.05
CA SER A 100 -0.76 -0.24 0.96
C SER A 100 -1.24 -1.47 1.70
N GLN A 101 -1.36 -2.60 1.00
CA GLN A 101 -1.76 -3.91 1.52
C GLN A 101 -3.14 -3.90 2.23
N THR A 102 -4.02 -3.00 1.84
CA THR A 102 -5.31 -2.79 2.50
C THR A 102 -6.49 -2.96 1.53
N LEU A 103 -6.28 -2.65 0.23
CA LEU A 103 -7.36 -2.65 -0.77
C LEU A 103 -8.15 -3.95 -0.83
N GLN A 104 -7.47 -5.10 -0.73
CA GLN A 104 -8.07 -6.43 -0.78
C GLN A 104 -8.92 -6.79 0.45
N GLU A 105 -8.83 -6.00 1.52
CA GLU A 105 -9.56 -6.19 2.77
C GLU A 105 -10.77 -5.27 2.90
N THR A 106 -10.93 -4.31 1.99
CA THR A 106 -12.01 -3.31 2.02
C THR A 106 -13.30 -3.85 1.41
N ARG A 107 -14.46 -3.38 1.88
CA ARG A 107 -15.77 -3.82 1.38
C ARG A 107 -16.14 -3.18 0.05
N ALA A 108 -15.73 -1.93 -0.17
CA ALA A 108 -16.07 -1.14 -1.34
C ALA A 108 -14.82 -0.56 -2.04
N PRO A 109 -13.91 -1.42 -2.60
CA PRO A 109 -12.61 -0.99 -3.10
C PRO A 109 -12.71 0.08 -4.20
N LEU A 110 -13.67 -0.04 -5.11
CA LEU A 110 -13.86 0.96 -6.17
C LEU A 110 -14.26 2.33 -5.64
N LYS A 111 -15.15 2.39 -4.62
CA LYS A 111 -15.52 3.64 -3.97
C LYS A 111 -14.30 4.29 -3.31
N ILE A 112 -13.50 3.50 -2.59
CA ILE A 112 -12.28 3.99 -1.92
C ILE A 112 -11.29 4.55 -2.94
N LEU A 113 -11.03 3.84 -4.04
CA LEU A 113 -10.11 4.30 -5.08
C LEU A 113 -10.59 5.60 -5.76
N ARG A 114 -11.90 5.75 -6.00
CA ARG A 114 -12.48 6.99 -6.54
C ARG A 114 -12.33 8.17 -5.57
N GLU A 115 -12.64 7.96 -4.28
CA GLU A 115 -12.48 8.97 -3.25
C GLU A 115 -11.01 9.32 -3.00
N MET A 116 -10.12 8.32 -3.01
CA MET A 116 -8.69 8.52 -2.94
C MET A 116 -8.17 9.44 -4.05
N LEU A 117 -8.63 9.25 -5.29
CA LEU A 117 -8.26 10.10 -6.44
C LEU A 117 -9.08 11.41 -6.51
N ARG A 118 -10.12 11.59 -5.71
CA ARG A 118 -10.80 12.86 -5.50
C ARG A 118 -10.03 13.72 -4.50
N VAL A 119 -9.67 13.13 -3.36
CA VAL A 119 -9.07 13.83 -2.22
C VAL A 119 -7.57 14.05 -2.41
N GLY A 120 -6.88 13.14 -3.11
CA GLY A 120 -5.46 13.20 -3.42
C GLY A 120 -5.18 13.56 -4.88
N ARG A 121 -4.08 14.27 -5.11
CA ARG A 121 -3.57 14.51 -6.47
C ARG A 121 -3.01 13.25 -7.10
N HIS A 122 -2.39 12.40 -6.28
CA HIS A 122 -1.85 11.11 -6.66
C HIS A 122 -2.31 10.04 -5.67
N GLY A 123 -2.57 8.85 -6.19
CA GLY A 123 -2.84 7.65 -5.41
C GLY A 123 -1.71 6.65 -5.53
N VAL A 124 -1.17 6.17 -4.40
CA VAL A 124 -0.21 5.06 -4.38
C VAL A 124 -0.91 3.83 -3.83
N VAL A 125 -1.10 2.83 -4.68
CA VAL A 125 -1.80 1.60 -4.32
C VAL A 125 -0.84 0.43 -4.38
N ALA A 126 -0.72 -0.32 -3.29
CA ALA A 126 0.08 -1.54 -3.23
C ALA A 126 -0.78 -2.72 -2.75
N PHE A 127 -0.70 -3.85 -3.43
CA PHE A 127 -1.48 -5.05 -3.10
C PHE A 127 -0.75 -6.34 -3.47
N PRO A 128 -1.07 -7.47 -2.79
CA PRO A 128 -0.56 -8.78 -3.14
C PRO A 128 -1.25 -9.30 -4.39
N ASN A 129 -0.47 -9.87 -5.31
CA ASN A 129 -0.99 -10.39 -6.58
C ASN A 129 -1.52 -11.82 -6.45
N PHE A 130 -2.83 -12.00 -6.48
CA PHE A 130 -3.46 -13.32 -6.43
C PHE A 130 -3.22 -14.18 -7.69
N ALA A 131 -2.75 -13.60 -8.78
CA ALA A 131 -2.40 -14.34 -9.99
C ALA A 131 -0.98 -14.90 -10.00
N HIS A 132 -0.19 -14.75 -8.91
CA HIS A 132 1.16 -15.27 -8.83
C HIS A 132 1.19 -16.79 -9.11
N TRP A 133 2.23 -17.27 -9.79
CA TRP A 133 2.31 -18.66 -10.26
C TRP A 133 2.18 -19.70 -9.14
N THR A 134 2.68 -19.41 -7.94
CA THR A 134 2.55 -20.33 -6.78
C THR A 134 1.11 -20.51 -6.34
N VAL A 135 0.31 -19.43 -6.39
CA VAL A 135 -1.13 -19.45 -6.07
C VAL A 135 -1.86 -20.29 -7.10
N ARG A 136 -1.60 -20.07 -8.40
CA ARG A 136 -2.21 -20.84 -9.50
C ARG A 136 -1.86 -22.31 -9.42
N LEU A 137 -0.59 -22.63 -9.21
CA LEU A 137 -0.10 -24.00 -9.13
C LEU A 137 -0.67 -24.72 -7.90
N SER A 138 -0.69 -24.07 -6.74
CA SER A 138 -1.30 -24.62 -5.54
C SER A 138 -2.77 -24.98 -5.77
N HIS A 139 -3.55 -24.07 -6.35
CA HIS A 139 -4.96 -24.30 -6.64
C HIS A 139 -5.15 -25.42 -7.68
N LEU A 140 -4.36 -25.41 -8.75
CA LEU A 140 -4.41 -26.43 -9.81
C LEU A 140 -4.12 -27.83 -9.29
N LEU A 141 -3.10 -27.99 -8.43
CA LEU A 141 -2.65 -29.31 -7.94
C LEU A 141 -3.51 -29.83 -6.79
N THR A 142 -4.04 -28.97 -5.95
CA THR A 142 -4.73 -29.39 -4.72
C THR A 142 -6.24 -29.23 -4.78
N GLY A 143 -6.77 -28.39 -5.67
CA GLY A 143 -8.18 -28.01 -5.71
C GLY A 143 -8.66 -27.25 -4.46
N ARG A 144 -7.74 -26.83 -3.58
CA ARG A 144 -8.03 -26.13 -2.31
C ARG A 144 -7.70 -24.65 -2.44
N SER A 145 -8.25 -23.84 -1.52
CA SER A 145 -7.83 -22.45 -1.35
C SER A 145 -6.31 -22.38 -1.14
N PRO A 146 -5.59 -21.58 -1.93
CA PRO A 146 -4.14 -21.57 -1.86
C PRO A 146 -3.63 -21.03 -0.53
N GLN A 147 -2.80 -21.80 0.14
CA GLN A 147 -1.98 -21.34 1.26
C GLN A 147 -0.55 -21.17 0.76
N THR A 148 -0.05 -19.93 0.74
CA THR A 148 1.28 -19.60 0.26
C THR A 148 1.94 -18.60 1.22
N LYS A 149 3.20 -18.23 0.97
CA LYS A 149 3.84 -17.15 1.74
C LYS A 149 3.13 -15.80 1.61
N LEU A 150 2.46 -15.56 0.48
CA LEU A 150 1.67 -14.35 0.24
C LEU A 150 0.31 -14.38 0.94
N PHE A 151 -0.26 -15.57 1.05
CA PHE A 151 -1.59 -15.82 1.59
C PHE A 151 -1.51 -16.94 2.62
N PRO A 152 -1.01 -16.65 3.85
CA PRO A 152 -0.71 -17.68 4.86
C PRO A 152 -1.95 -18.15 5.61
N HIS A 153 -3.08 -17.45 5.48
CA HIS A 153 -4.30 -17.73 6.24
C HIS A 153 -5.13 -18.84 5.61
N ASP A 154 -5.87 -19.56 6.44
CA ASP A 154 -6.94 -20.44 5.97
C ASP A 154 -8.07 -19.61 5.34
N TRP A 155 -8.85 -20.24 4.44
CA TRP A 155 -9.92 -19.56 3.71
C TRP A 155 -10.99 -18.95 4.64
N TYR A 156 -11.21 -19.52 5.82
CA TYR A 156 -12.20 -19.07 6.79
C TYR A 156 -11.66 -17.99 7.77
N ASP A 157 -10.34 -17.77 7.80
CA ASP A 157 -9.66 -16.80 8.70
C ASP A 157 -8.85 -15.74 7.93
N SER A 158 -9.07 -15.66 6.63
CA SER A 158 -8.37 -14.71 5.78
C SER A 158 -9.00 -13.31 5.88
N PRO A 159 -8.20 -12.26 6.10
CA PRO A 159 -8.69 -10.89 6.03
C PRO A 159 -9.02 -10.47 4.59
N ASN A 160 -8.48 -11.17 3.58
CA ASN A 160 -8.66 -10.82 2.18
C ASN A 160 -10.07 -11.17 1.71
N ILE A 161 -10.82 -10.16 1.30
CA ILE A 161 -12.18 -10.30 0.74
C ILE A 161 -12.13 -10.36 -0.79
N HIS A 162 -11.16 -9.68 -1.40
CA HIS A 162 -11.01 -9.59 -2.85
C HIS A 162 -9.72 -10.25 -3.32
N PHE A 163 -9.85 -11.07 -4.40
CA PHE A 163 -8.74 -11.78 -5.05
C PHE A 163 -8.24 -10.98 -6.26
N LEU A 164 -7.64 -9.84 -5.99
CA LEU A 164 -7.28 -8.93 -7.05
C LEU A 164 -5.93 -9.30 -7.69
N THR A 165 -5.80 -9.08 -8.98
CA THR A 165 -4.60 -9.37 -9.75
C THR A 165 -4.05 -8.10 -10.42
N VAL A 166 -2.80 -8.17 -10.93
CA VAL A 166 -2.21 -7.06 -11.71
C VAL A 166 -3.11 -6.73 -12.90
N THR A 167 -3.55 -7.74 -13.65
CA THR A 167 -4.38 -7.55 -14.86
C THR A 167 -5.74 -6.95 -14.54
N ASP A 168 -6.39 -7.37 -13.44
CA ASP A 168 -7.68 -6.82 -13.03
C ASP A 168 -7.55 -5.33 -12.67
N PHE A 169 -6.49 -4.97 -11.95
CA PHE A 169 -6.26 -3.59 -11.54
C PHE A 169 -5.95 -2.68 -12.73
N GLU A 170 -5.13 -3.15 -13.70
CA GLU A 170 -4.87 -2.41 -14.94
C GLU A 170 -6.15 -2.23 -15.77
N HIS A 171 -6.98 -3.29 -15.86
CA HIS A 171 -8.25 -3.22 -16.57
C HIS A 171 -9.22 -2.22 -15.91
N LEU A 172 -9.29 -2.24 -14.57
CA LEU A 172 -10.07 -1.26 -13.82
C LEU A 172 -9.58 0.18 -14.10
N GLY A 173 -8.26 0.40 -14.13
CA GLY A 173 -7.68 1.71 -14.45
C GLY A 173 -8.11 2.23 -15.83
N ILE A 174 -8.21 1.33 -16.83
CA ILE A 174 -8.70 1.67 -18.17
C ILE A 174 -10.21 2.00 -18.13
N GLN A 175 -11.02 1.20 -17.43
CA GLN A 175 -12.47 1.43 -17.31
C GLN A 175 -12.79 2.75 -16.62
N GLU A 176 -12.04 3.10 -15.58
CA GLU A 176 -12.20 4.33 -14.80
C GLU A 176 -11.47 5.55 -15.42
N GLN A 177 -10.77 5.34 -16.54
CA GLN A 177 -9.98 6.36 -17.23
C GLN A 177 -8.90 7.01 -16.34
N TRP A 178 -8.33 6.26 -15.40
CA TRP A 178 -7.23 6.74 -14.58
C TRP A 178 -5.91 6.71 -15.33
N THR A 179 -5.08 7.71 -15.07
CA THR A 179 -3.71 7.72 -15.56
C THR A 179 -2.83 6.89 -14.63
N ILE A 180 -2.31 5.77 -15.11
CA ILE A 180 -1.32 4.98 -14.39
C ILE A 180 0.07 5.51 -14.74
N GLU A 181 0.64 6.33 -13.87
CA GLU A 181 1.94 7.00 -14.10
C GLU A 181 3.12 6.04 -13.90
N ARG A 182 3.03 5.15 -12.91
CA ARG A 182 4.08 4.15 -12.64
C ARG A 182 3.47 2.79 -12.30
N ARG A 183 4.15 1.76 -12.75
CA ARG A 183 3.88 0.34 -12.44
C ARG A 183 5.16 -0.27 -11.92
N ILE A 184 5.13 -0.83 -10.72
CA ILE A 184 6.29 -1.45 -10.10
C ILE A 184 5.86 -2.80 -9.57
N PHE A 185 6.57 -3.85 -9.99
CA PHE A 185 6.23 -5.22 -9.67
C PHE A 185 7.39 -5.89 -8.95
N LEU A 186 7.10 -6.60 -7.87
CA LEU A 186 8.09 -7.20 -6.99
C LEU A 186 7.87 -8.69 -6.82
N ALA A 187 8.96 -9.46 -6.87
CA ALA A 187 9.01 -10.83 -6.40
C ALA A 187 10.17 -10.98 -5.41
N GLY A 188 9.79 -11.20 -4.17
CA GLY A 188 10.75 -11.10 -3.10
C GLY A 188 11.52 -9.76 -3.19
N GLN A 189 12.91 -9.74 -3.31
CA GLN A 189 13.79 -8.54 -3.38
C GLN A 189 14.01 -8.04 -4.82
N ARG A 190 13.38 -8.61 -5.84
CA ARG A 190 13.68 -8.31 -7.23
C ARG A 190 12.54 -7.59 -7.90
N HIS A 191 12.87 -6.64 -8.78
CA HIS A 191 11.91 -6.08 -9.72
C HIS A 191 11.55 -7.12 -10.78
N VAL A 192 10.26 -7.21 -11.09
CA VAL A 192 9.72 -8.08 -12.14
C VAL A 192 9.38 -7.23 -13.35
N HIS A 193 9.98 -7.54 -14.51
CA HIS A 193 9.73 -6.84 -15.76
C HIS A 193 8.99 -7.69 -16.79
N LEU A 194 9.10 -9.03 -16.67
CA LEU A 194 8.47 -9.97 -17.60
C LEU A 194 7.32 -10.71 -16.90
N LEU A 195 6.19 -10.82 -17.59
CA LEU A 195 4.98 -11.51 -17.12
C LEU A 195 4.57 -11.10 -15.69
N PRO A 196 4.39 -9.81 -15.39
CA PRO A 196 4.18 -9.33 -14.03
C PRO A 196 2.97 -9.99 -13.36
N ASN A 197 1.88 -10.23 -14.08
CA ASN A 197 0.71 -10.91 -13.54
C ASN A 197 0.97 -12.36 -13.10
N LEU A 198 2.04 -12.99 -13.61
CA LEU A 198 2.43 -14.37 -13.25
C LEU A 198 3.54 -14.37 -12.20
N MET A 199 4.51 -13.47 -12.32
CA MET A 199 5.76 -13.54 -11.58
C MET A 199 5.83 -12.58 -10.40
N ALA A 200 4.99 -11.53 -10.36
CA ALA A 200 5.00 -10.58 -9.24
C ALA A 200 4.22 -11.11 -8.03
N GLU A 201 4.80 -10.97 -6.87
CA GLU A 201 4.17 -11.20 -5.57
C GLU A 201 3.37 -9.97 -5.12
N VAL A 202 3.93 -8.78 -5.33
CA VAL A 202 3.32 -7.49 -4.96
C VAL A 202 3.38 -6.55 -6.16
N ALA A 203 2.30 -5.82 -6.35
CA ALA A 203 2.20 -4.74 -7.33
C ALA A 203 2.06 -3.41 -6.62
N VAL A 204 2.75 -2.37 -7.11
CA VAL A 204 2.64 -0.98 -6.66
C VAL A 204 2.31 -0.11 -7.87
N PHE A 205 1.25 0.66 -7.76
CA PHE A 205 0.80 1.58 -8.80
C PHE A 205 0.80 3.01 -8.29
N LEU A 206 1.29 3.93 -9.12
CA LEU A 206 1.08 5.37 -8.95
C LEU A 206 0.01 5.81 -9.93
N LEU A 207 -1.08 6.35 -9.38
CA LEU A 207 -2.28 6.76 -10.12
C LEU A 207 -2.47 8.26 -10.06
N ARG A 208 -3.11 8.79 -11.11
CA ARG A 208 -3.69 10.12 -11.14
C ARG A 208 -5.04 10.08 -11.87
N LYS A 209 -5.95 10.95 -11.46
CA LYS A 209 -7.21 11.19 -12.16
C LYS A 209 -7.00 11.91 -13.49
#